data_b0dbc11acb5e15e259a9ea7c14d32afa
#
_entry.id   b0dbc11acb5e15e259a9ea7c14d32afa
#
_cell.length_a   1.000
_cell.length_b   1.000
_cell.length_c   1.000
_cell.angle_alpha   90.00
_cell.angle_beta   90.00
_cell.angle_gamma   90.00
#
_symmetry.space_group_name_H-M   'P 1'
#
loop_
_entity.id
_entity.type
_entity.pdbx_description
1 polymer ?
#
loop_
_entity_poly.entity_id
_entity_poly.type
_entity_poly.pdbx_seq_one_letter_code
_entity_poly.pdbx_strand_id
1 'polypeptide(L)'
;MEVQSKTCPMLNGLKEKMIRKISQADLDATTRYDLHARLEGMPTHHKVCHGDFWPSNIIISEDDTPYIIDWSHVTQGNASADVARTYLLFWLNGDIDGAKEYLNLFCEKSGTPIQYVQQWMPIVAASQSVKGNEKEREFLLSWANVVEYH
;
A
#
# COMPACT_ATOMS: atom_id res chain seq x y z
N MET A 1 -1.23 -9.75 -9.02
CA MET A 1 -1.49 -11.05 -8.37
C MET A 1 -0.25 -11.93 -8.31
N GLU A 2 0.47 -12.06 -9.40
CA GLU A 2 1.66 -12.93 -9.41
C GLU A 2 2.73 -12.49 -8.42
N VAL A 3 3.01 -11.19 -8.32
CA VAL A 3 3.98 -10.65 -7.36
C VAL A 3 3.62 -11.03 -5.93
N GLN A 4 2.38 -10.77 -5.53
CA GLN A 4 1.92 -11.01 -4.16
C GLN A 4 1.70 -12.49 -3.84
N SER A 5 1.87 -13.39 -4.80
CA SER A 5 1.85 -14.83 -4.57
C SER A 5 3.20 -15.39 -4.17
N LYS A 6 4.28 -14.61 -4.33
CA LYS A 6 5.64 -15.04 -4.06
C LYS A 6 6.05 -14.78 -2.61
N THR A 7 7.09 -15.46 -2.17
CA THR A 7 7.72 -15.24 -0.86
C THR A 7 9.23 -15.10 -1.03
N CYS A 8 9.84 -14.29 -0.18
CA CYS A 8 11.30 -14.15 -0.16
C CYS A 8 11.72 -13.82 1.29
N PRO A 9 12.15 -14.82 2.07
CA PRO A 9 12.41 -14.63 3.51
C PRO A 9 13.53 -13.64 3.84
N MET A 10 14.39 -13.31 2.88
CA MET A 10 15.49 -12.37 3.09
C MET A 10 15.08 -10.91 3.02
N LEU A 11 13.84 -10.61 2.59
CA LEU A 11 13.35 -9.24 2.48
C LEU A 11 12.99 -8.66 3.86
N ASN A 12 13.17 -7.35 3.99
CA ASN A 12 12.73 -6.62 5.18
C ASN A 12 11.20 -6.70 5.32
N GLY A 13 10.72 -6.70 6.55
CA GLY A 13 9.30 -6.76 6.83
C GLY A 13 8.60 -5.44 6.54
N LEU A 14 7.43 -5.51 5.89
CA LEU A 14 6.62 -4.33 5.58
C LEU A 14 6.07 -3.67 6.84
N LYS A 15 5.61 -4.46 7.83
CA LYS A 15 5.08 -3.92 9.08
C LYS A 15 6.11 -3.05 9.82
N GLU A 16 7.32 -3.53 9.96
CA GLU A 16 8.41 -2.80 10.62
C GLU A 16 8.72 -1.50 9.87
N LYS A 17 8.73 -1.56 8.55
CA LYS A 17 8.92 -0.38 7.72
C LYS A 17 7.82 0.65 7.93
N MET A 18 6.56 0.22 7.96
CA MET A 18 5.41 1.11 8.16
C MET A 18 5.39 1.70 9.57
N ILE A 19 5.75 0.94 10.59
CA ILE A 19 5.85 1.45 11.97
C ILE A 19 6.83 2.62 12.03
N ARG A 20 8.01 2.48 11.43
CA ARG A 20 9.00 3.56 11.38
C ARG A 20 8.48 4.78 10.64
N LYS A 21 7.81 4.58 9.52
CA LYS A 21 7.26 5.67 8.70
C LYS A 21 6.15 6.41 9.42
N ILE A 22 5.22 5.71 10.05
CA ILE A 22 4.13 6.31 10.83
C ILE A 22 4.69 7.13 11.99
N SER A 23 5.77 6.66 12.63
CA SER A 23 6.43 7.41 13.70
C SER A 23 7.00 8.75 13.23
N GLN A 24 7.34 8.87 11.95
CA GLN A 24 7.87 10.09 11.34
C GLN A 24 6.80 10.97 10.70
N ALA A 25 5.59 10.48 10.55
CA ALA A 25 4.51 11.19 9.87
C ALA A 25 4.03 12.39 10.69
N ASP A 26 3.54 13.42 9.99
CA ASP A 26 3.00 14.63 10.62
C ASP A 26 1.56 14.37 11.10
N LEU A 27 1.45 13.65 12.20
CA LEU A 27 0.19 13.24 12.81
C LEU A 27 0.18 13.66 14.27
N ASP A 28 -1.02 13.91 14.82
CA ASP A 28 -1.14 14.08 16.27
C ASP A 28 -0.86 12.75 16.99
N ALA A 29 -0.59 12.84 18.30
CA ALA A 29 -0.21 11.66 19.08
C ALA A 29 -1.31 10.61 19.15
N THR A 30 -2.57 11.03 19.20
CA THR A 30 -3.71 10.12 19.26
C THR A 30 -3.87 9.33 17.97
N THR A 31 -3.82 9.99 16.82
CA THR A 31 -3.92 9.34 15.52
C THR A 31 -2.75 8.40 15.29
N ARG A 32 -1.53 8.82 15.65
CA ARG A 32 -0.34 7.99 15.52
C ARG A 32 -0.44 6.72 16.35
N TYR A 33 -0.90 6.85 17.59
CA TYR A 33 -1.10 5.70 18.48
C TYR A 33 -2.14 4.74 17.90
N ASP A 34 -3.27 5.28 17.43
CA ASP A 34 -4.35 4.47 16.85
C ASP A 34 -3.88 3.69 15.62
N LEU A 35 -3.13 4.35 14.73
CA LEU A 35 -2.58 3.69 13.54
C LEU A 35 -1.57 2.61 13.90
N HIS A 36 -0.70 2.86 14.88
CA HIS A 36 0.23 1.83 15.35
C HIS A 36 -0.52 0.62 15.92
N ALA A 37 -1.54 0.85 16.73
CA ALA A 37 -2.34 -0.23 17.32
C ALA A 37 -3.06 -1.04 16.24
N ARG A 38 -3.63 -0.36 15.25
CA ARG A 38 -4.30 -1.03 14.12
C ARG A 38 -3.31 -1.85 13.30
N LEU A 39 -2.13 -1.29 13.02
CA LEU A 39 -1.10 -1.99 12.27
C LEU A 39 -0.62 -3.25 13.01
N GLU A 40 -0.41 -3.17 14.30
CA GLU A 40 -0.02 -4.32 15.11
C GLU A 40 -1.09 -5.40 15.13
N GLY A 41 -2.37 -5.01 15.07
CA GLY A 41 -3.49 -5.94 15.02
C GLY A 41 -3.71 -6.59 13.65
N MET A 42 -3.11 -6.06 12.59
CA MET A 42 -3.26 -6.65 11.26
C MET A 42 -2.44 -7.94 11.13
N PRO A 43 -2.95 -8.95 10.40
CA PRO A 43 -2.21 -10.19 10.21
C PRO A 43 -0.84 -9.97 9.58
N THR A 44 0.18 -10.62 10.11
CA THR A 44 1.53 -10.61 9.54
C THR A 44 1.62 -11.69 8.48
N HIS A 45 1.79 -11.27 7.23
CA HIS A 45 2.01 -12.16 6.10
C HIS A 45 3.44 -11.98 5.56
N HIS A 46 3.88 -12.92 4.74
CA HIS A 46 5.24 -12.97 4.22
C HIS A 46 5.28 -13.00 2.70
N LYS A 47 4.29 -12.37 2.06
CA LYS A 47 4.24 -12.25 0.60
C LYS A 47 5.18 -11.15 0.13
N VAL A 48 5.68 -11.27 -1.09
CA VAL A 48 6.47 -10.20 -1.71
C VAL A 48 5.57 -9.01 -1.99
N CYS A 49 5.95 -7.86 -1.47
CA CYS A 49 5.27 -6.59 -1.66
C CYS A 49 6.19 -5.65 -2.44
N HIS A 50 5.76 -5.23 -3.63
CA HIS A 50 6.58 -4.39 -4.50
C HIS A 50 6.82 -3.01 -3.89
N GLY A 51 5.77 -2.41 -3.33
CA GLY A 51 5.87 -1.09 -2.68
C GLY A 51 5.69 0.10 -3.62
N ASP A 52 5.79 -0.11 -4.92
CA ASP A 52 5.62 0.93 -5.94
C ASP A 52 5.04 0.32 -7.23
N PHE A 53 4.10 -0.59 -7.07
CA PHE A 53 3.52 -1.37 -8.16
C PHE A 53 2.39 -0.57 -8.83
N TRP A 54 2.71 0.04 -9.96
CA TRP A 54 1.75 0.79 -10.76
C TRP A 54 2.26 0.89 -12.21
N PRO A 55 1.42 1.36 -13.17
CA PRO A 55 1.74 1.23 -14.60
C PRO A 55 3.09 1.75 -15.05
N SER A 56 3.64 2.82 -14.46
CA SER A 56 4.94 3.34 -14.88
C SER A 56 6.11 2.39 -14.56
N ASN A 57 5.92 1.41 -13.68
CA ASN A 57 6.90 0.41 -13.33
C ASN A 57 6.62 -0.94 -14.00
N ILE A 58 5.83 -0.94 -15.06
CA ILE A 58 5.54 -2.13 -15.86
C ILE A 58 5.89 -1.83 -17.31
N ILE A 59 6.78 -2.64 -17.88
CA ILE A 59 7.17 -2.54 -19.28
C ILE A 59 6.59 -3.72 -20.03
N ILE A 60 5.90 -3.43 -21.13
CA ILE A 60 5.34 -4.47 -22.01
C ILE A 60 6.27 -4.63 -23.20
N SER A 61 6.79 -5.84 -23.38
CA SER A 61 7.67 -6.14 -24.51
C SER A 61 6.88 -6.33 -25.82
N GLU A 62 7.59 -6.46 -26.94
CA GLU A 62 6.97 -6.63 -28.26
C GLU A 62 6.10 -7.90 -28.36
N ASP A 63 6.39 -8.92 -27.55
CA ASP A 63 5.60 -10.15 -27.48
C ASP A 63 4.51 -10.11 -26.42
N ASP A 64 4.14 -8.91 -25.94
CA ASP A 64 3.15 -8.66 -24.90
C ASP A 64 3.50 -9.26 -23.54
N THR A 65 4.79 -9.54 -23.28
CA THR A 65 5.23 -10.01 -21.96
C THR A 65 5.42 -8.83 -21.02
N PRO A 66 4.76 -8.79 -19.84
CA PRO A 66 4.97 -7.73 -18.88
C PRO A 66 6.24 -7.96 -18.06
N TYR A 67 7.00 -6.89 -17.86
CA TYR A 67 8.17 -6.88 -16.97
C TYR A 67 7.98 -5.83 -15.91
N ILE A 68 8.08 -6.26 -14.65
CA ILE A 68 7.95 -5.37 -13.50
C ILE A 68 9.34 -4.87 -13.12
N ILE A 69 9.47 -3.55 -13.03
CA ILE A 69 10.75 -2.90 -12.75
C ILE A 69 10.69 -2.08 -11.47
N ASP A 70 11.83 -1.54 -11.06
CA ASP A 70 12.01 -0.68 -9.88
C ASP A 70 11.56 -1.35 -8.58
N TRP A 71 12.37 -2.29 -8.13
CA TRP A 71 12.15 -3.05 -6.90
C TRP A 71 12.79 -2.40 -5.67
N SER A 72 13.13 -1.12 -5.73
CA SER A 72 13.84 -0.42 -4.65
C SER A 72 13.08 -0.38 -3.32
N HIS A 73 11.75 -0.55 -3.36
CA HIS A 73 10.89 -0.52 -2.17
C HIS A 73 10.37 -1.91 -1.75
N VAL A 74 10.95 -2.97 -2.31
CA VAL A 74 10.44 -4.32 -2.07
C VAL A 74 10.59 -4.73 -0.61
N THR A 75 9.53 -5.35 -0.09
CA THR A 75 9.47 -5.88 1.28
C THR A 75 8.73 -7.22 1.26
N GLN A 76 8.63 -7.86 2.43
CA GLN A 76 7.70 -8.96 2.62
C GLN A 76 6.60 -8.56 3.61
N GLY A 77 5.38 -8.93 3.33
CA GLY A 77 4.26 -8.54 4.17
C GLY A 77 2.91 -8.99 3.64
N ASN A 78 1.89 -8.22 3.97
CA ASN A 78 0.52 -8.49 3.56
C ASN A 78 0.25 -7.96 2.16
N ALA A 79 -0.24 -8.82 1.27
CA ALA A 79 -0.52 -8.44 -0.12
C ALA A 79 -1.53 -7.30 -0.21
N SER A 80 -2.53 -7.27 0.67
CA SER A 80 -3.55 -6.21 0.67
C SER A 80 -2.96 -4.84 1.00
N ALA A 81 -1.89 -4.78 1.79
CA ALA A 81 -1.16 -3.53 2.04
C ALA A 81 -0.48 -3.03 0.77
N ASP A 82 0.13 -3.92 -0.02
CA ASP A 82 0.75 -3.56 -1.29
C ASP A 82 -0.30 -3.06 -2.31
N VAL A 83 -1.46 -3.72 -2.35
CA VAL A 83 -2.59 -3.31 -3.19
C VAL A 83 -3.13 -1.94 -2.76
N ALA A 84 -3.25 -1.69 -1.46
CA ALA A 84 -3.66 -0.38 -0.95
C ALA A 84 -2.68 0.72 -1.39
N ARG A 85 -1.38 0.44 -1.38
CA ARG A 85 -0.37 1.37 -1.87
C ARG A 85 -0.57 1.69 -3.35
N THR A 86 -0.79 0.68 -4.18
CA THR A 86 -1.06 0.86 -5.62
C THR A 86 -2.33 1.67 -5.86
N TYR A 87 -3.39 1.38 -5.11
CA TYR A 87 -4.64 2.14 -5.17
C TYR A 87 -4.40 3.64 -4.92
N LEU A 88 -3.65 3.96 -3.87
CA LEU A 88 -3.33 5.35 -3.54
C LEU A 88 -2.45 6.03 -4.62
N LEU A 89 -1.55 5.27 -5.25
CA LEU A 89 -0.75 5.79 -6.37
C LEU A 89 -1.62 6.19 -7.56
N PHE A 90 -2.63 5.40 -7.90
CA PHE A 90 -3.58 5.77 -8.93
C PHE A 90 -4.31 7.07 -8.58
N TRP A 91 -4.75 7.22 -7.35
CA TRP A 91 -5.41 8.44 -6.88
C TRP A 91 -4.48 9.66 -6.98
N LEU A 92 -3.22 9.52 -6.55
CA LEU A 92 -2.24 10.60 -6.61
C LEU A 92 -1.95 11.06 -8.04
N ASN A 93 -2.13 10.15 -9.00
CA ASN A 93 -1.94 10.45 -10.43
C ASN A 93 -3.24 10.84 -11.13
N GLY A 94 -4.32 11.04 -10.40
CA GLY A 94 -5.60 11.49 -10.94
C GLY A 94 -6.43 10.41 -11.63
N ASP A 95 -6.01 9.15 -11.58
CA ASP A 95 -6.71 8.03 -12.21
C ASP A 95 -7.55 7.27 -11.18
N ILE A 96 -8.66 7.87 -10.77
CA ILE A 96 -9.57 7.29 -9.77
C ILE A 96 -10.26 6.05 -10.31
N ASP A 97 -10.65 6.05 -11.59
CA ASP A 97 -11.29 4.88 -12.22
C ASP A 97 -10.32 3.70 -12.30
N GLY A 98 -9.06 3.96 -12.64
CA GLY A 98 -8.01 2.94 -12.62
C GLY A 98 -7.79 2.36 -11.23
N ALA A 99 -7.83 3.21 -10.19
CA ALA A 99 -7.71 2.76 -8.81
C ALA A 99 -8.83 1.77 -8.45
N LYS A 100 -10.07 2.13 -8.76
CA LYS A 100 -11.24 1.28 -8.47
C LYS A 100 -11.20 -0.03 -9.25
N GLU A 101 -10.86 0.04 -10.52
CA GLU A 101 -10.75 -1.14 -11.36
C GLU A 101 -9.68 -2.11 -10.86
N TYR A 102 -8.50 -1.58 -10.49
CA TYR A 102 -7.41 -2.38 -9.93
C TYR A 102 -7.83 -3.07 -8.63
N LEU A 103 -8.44 -2.32 -7.73
CA LEU A 103 -8.90 -2.87 -6.44
C LEU A 103 -9.94 -3.96 -6.63
N ASN A 104 -10.94 -3.72 -7.47
CA ASN A 104 -11.99 -4.70 -7.75
C ASN A 104 -11.42 -5.98 -8.37
N LEU A 105 -10.50 -5.83 -9.31
CA LEU A 105 -9.86 -6.96 -9.98
C LEU A 105 -9.05 -7.81 -9.00
N PHE A 106 -8.29 -7.17 -8.13
CA PHE A 106 -7.53 -7.89 -7.09
C PHE A 106 -8.47 -8.66 -6.16
N CYS A 107 -9.52 -8.00 -5.67
CA CYS A 107 -10.47 -8.63 -4.75
C CYS A 107 -11.19 -9.80 -5.40
N GLU A 108 -11.59 -9.66 -6.67
CA GLU A 108 -12.23 -10.74 -7.42
C GLU A 108 -11.30 -11.94 -7.60
N LYS A 109 -10.07 -11.70 -8.04
CA LYS A 109 -9.11 -12.78 -8.33
C LYS A 109 -8.55 -13.46 -7.08
N SER A 110 -8.35 -12.71 -6.00
CA SER A 110 -7.77 -13.25 -4.76
C SER A 110 -8.80 -13.78 -3.79
N GLY A 111 -10.09 -13.46 -3.97
CA GLY A 111 -11.13 -13.78 -2.99
C GLY A 111 -11.06 -12.93 -1.73
N THR A 112 -10.29 -11.83 -1.75
CA THR A 112 -10.14 -10.94 -0.59
C THR A 112 -11.30 -9.95 -0.55
N PRO A 113 -12.01 -9.80 0.59
CA PRO A 113 -13.04 -8.78 0.73
C PRO A 113 -12.46 -7.37 0.57
N ILE A 114 -13.21 -6.50 -0.13
CA ILE A 114 -12.76 -5.13 -0.36
C ILE A 114 -12.54 -4.37 0.95
N GLN A 115 -13.36 -4.63 1.96
CA GLN A 115 -13.24 -4.00 3.28
C GLN A 115 -11.91 -4.32 3.96
N TYR A 116 -11.37 -5.50 3.72
CA TYR A 116 -10.07 -5.88 4.27
C TYR A 116 -8.94 -5.01 3.69
N VAL A 117 -8.96 -4.79 2.38
CA VAL A 117 -7.99 -3.88 1.73
C VAL A 117 -8.19 -2.45 2.23
N GLN A 118 -9.45 -2.01 2.36
CA GLN A 118 -9.76 -0.68 2.85
C GLN A 118 -9.24 -0.41 4.27
N GLN A 119 -9.17 -1.42 5.12
CA GLN A 119 -8.59 -1.28 6.45
C GLN A 119 -7.10 -0.91 6.41
N TRP A 120 -6.40 -1.28 5.35
CA TRP A 120 -5.00 -0.92 5.15
C TRP A 120 -4.79 0.51 4.65
N MET A 121 -5.82 1.12 4.05
CA MET A 121 -5.69 2.45 3.42
C MET A 121 -5.16 3.52 4.37
N PRO A 122 -5.74 3.75 5.56
CA PRO A 122 -5.23 4.76 6.47
C PRO A 122 -3.78 4.49 6.93
N ILE A 123 -3.47 3.24 7.18
CA ILE A 123 -2.14 2.80 7.62
C ILE A 123 -1.10 3.08 6.53
N VAL A 124 -1.39 2.65 5.31
CA VAL A 124 -0.50 2.83 4.16
C VAL A 124 -0.36 4.32 3.81
N ALA A 125 -1.48 5.06 3.83
CA ALA A 125 -1.47 6.48 3.54
C ALA A 125 -0.57 7.25 4.53
N ALA A 126 -0.70 6.99 5.82
CA ALA A 126 0.13 7.63 6.84
C ALA A 126 1.61 7.30 6.63
N SER A 127 1.92 6.03 6.35
CA SER A 127 3.29 5.59 6.09
C SER A 127 3.90 6.29 4.87
N GLN A 128 3.14 6.45 3.80
CA GLN A 128 3.61 7.06 2.57
C GLN A 128 3.70 8.59 2.63
N SER A 129 2.97 9.22 3.54
CA SER A 129 2.97 10.68 3.69
C SER A 129 4.35 11.26 3.98
N VAL A 130 5.24 10.47 4.55
CA VAL A 130 6.60 10.87 4.90
C VAL A 130 7.45 11.23 3.67
N LYS A 131 7.18 10.57 2.54
CA LYS A 131 7.97 10.73 1.30
C LYS A 131 7.37 11.73 0.32
N GLY A 132 6.11 12.08 0.47
CA GLY A 132 5.40 12.91 -0.50
C GLY A 132 5.81 14.37 -0.46
N ASN A 133 5.55 15.09 -1.56
CA ASN A 133 5.57 16.55 -1.54
C ASN A 133 4.40 17.05 -0.68
N GLU A 134 4.29 18.37 -0.48
CA GLU A 134 3.28 18.93 0.41
C GLU A 134 1.85 18.56 0.00
N LYS A 135 1.52 18.62 -1.29
CA LYS A 135 0.19 18.25 -1.80
C LYS A 135 -0.12 16.78 -1.59
N GLU A 136 0.83 15.92 -1.90
CA GLU A 136 0.68 14.49 -1.70
C GLU A 136 0.55 14.16 -0.22
N ARG A 137 1.31 14.84 0.63
CA ARG A 137 1.24 14.66 2.08
C ARG A 137 -0.13 15.02 2.62
N GLU A 138 -0.70 16.16 2.22
CA GLU A 138 -2.05 16.56 2.65
C GLU A 138 -3.09 15.54 2.25
N PHE A 139 -3.02 15.07 1.00
CA PHE A 139 -3.93 14.05 0.50
C PHE A 139 -3.82 12.75 1.31
N LEU A 140 -2.59 12.27 1.51
CA LEU A 140 -2.35 11.02 2.23
C LEU A 140 -2.75 11.12 3.70
N LEU A 141 -2.50 12.25 4.35
CA LEU A 141 -2.91 12.46 5.73
C LEU A 141 -4.43 12.55 5.87
N SER A 142 -5.14 13.03 4.85
CA SER A 142 -6.61 13.00 4.86
C SER A 142 -7.16 11.58 4.90
N TRP A 143 -6.51 10.64 4.23
CA TRP A 143 -6.87 9.22 4.30
C TRP A 143 -6.58 8.62 5.68
N ALA A 144 -5.48 9.02 6.31
CA ALA A 144 -5.12 8.54 7.64
C ALA A 144 -6.18 8.93 8.68
N ASN A 145 -6.73 10.13 8.57
CA ASN A 145 -7.73 10.64 9.51
C ASN A 145 -9.12 10.00 9.37
N VAL A 146 -9.39 9.31 8.27
CA VAL A 146 -10.67 8.59 8.05
C VAL A 146 -10.84 7.41 9.02
N VAL A 147 -9.78 6.98 9.66
CA VAL A 147 -9.80 5.89 10.66
C VAL A 147 -10.90 6.08 11.72
N GLU A 148 -11.20 7.30 12.10
CA GLU A 148 -12.16 7.60 13.16
C GLU A 148 -13.61 7.19 12.83
N TYR A 149 -13.91 6.96 11.56
CA TYR A 149 -15.25 6.66 11.09
C TYR A 149 -15.51 5.16 10.87
N HIS A 150 -14.60 4.35 11.27
CA HIS A 150 -14.67 2.90 11.13
C HIS A 150 -14.50 2.20 12.48
#